data_3dfb062e007dbb258189fde729a34e37
#
_entry.id   3dfb062e007dbb258189fde729a34e37
#
_cell.length_a   1.000
_cell.length_b   1.000
_cell.length_c   1.000
_cell.angle_alpha   90.00
_cell.angle_beta   90.00
_cell.angle_gamma   90.00
#
_symmetry.space_group_name_H-M   'P 1'
#
loop_
_entity.id
_entity.type
_entity.pdbx_description
1 polymer ?
#
loop_
_entity_poly.entity_id
_entity_poly.type
_entity_poly.pdbx_seq_one_letter_code
_entity_poly.pdbx_strand_id
1 'polypeptide(L)'
;MTAETLAPLTGSAPATARAELRALLTLAGPLVGANLLQMAVAAVDVIFVARLGTVELAAATLGVFMFNLLMYSTIGLTTAASPLIAAELGRRKHAVREVRRSFRMALWVGAAAAIVVMIILWNGERLLLLADQDPAVARRSGHFLHIILLGTFPAVAAGVMRTSAAALGRPGWAFGVTGMALAFSIVANWCLVFGNAGFPRLGLEGSALASVLSLSLMAIAYWLILHFDRRLRRYRLFGRWWRSEWSRFREIVRLGLPISLTWMAEGALFGGASLLMGVLGVKEVAAHAVALNIASLTFQVPLGIAQAATIRVGMGYGARNSEWIRRAGRIALAVGTGSMAISALTMWVAPRLLVSAYLDLGNPLNAPVVHLAVSYLAVAAVFQLVDGIQVVAAANLRGLQDTRVPMLVALFGYWVVGFGTAIVLGFRTPLAGVGIWMGLAAGLLVVSILLMWRWSARDRLGLTAAR
;
A
#
# COMPACT_ATOMS: atom_id res chain seq x y z
N MET A 1 -7.47 -21.86 20.14
CA MET A 1 -8.20 -20.56 20.15
C MET A 1 -9.65 -20.86 20.50
N THR A 2 -10.08 -20.49 21.67
CA THR A 2 -11.43 -20.74 22.20
C THR A 2 -12.48 -19.88 21.47
N ALA A 3 -13.73 -20.30 21.48
CA ALA A 3 -14.86 -19.60 20.83
C ALA A 3 -15.00 -18.14 21.29
N GLU A 4 -14.62 -17.81 22.50
CA GLU A 4 -14.58 -16.45 23.07
C GLU A 4 -13.61 -15.50 22.38
N THR A 5 -12.49 -16.00 21.82
CA THR A 5 -11.51 -15.16 21.12
C THR A 5 -11.97 -14.74 19.72
N LEU A 6 -13.06 -15.28 19.22
CA LEU A 6 -13.56 -15.11 17.84
C LEU A 6 -14.87 -14.31 17.76
N ALA A 7 -15.57 -14.13 18.89
CA ALA A 7 -16.79 -13.31 18.97
C ALA A 7 -16.61 -11.86 18.51
N PRO A 8 -15.47 -11.17 18.74
CA PRO A 8 -15.28 -9.80 18.27
C PRO A 8 -15.13 -9.64 16.76
N LEU A 9 -14.80 -10.72 16.03
CA LEU A 9 -14.60 -10.69 14.57
C LEU A 9 -15.89 -10.95 13.78
N THR A 10 -16.96 -11.40 14.46
CA THR A 10 -18.20 -11.86 13.81
C THR A 10 -19.36 -10.88 13.96
N GLY A 11 -19.15 -9.59 13.68
CA GLY A 11 -20.25 -8.64 13.44
C GLY A 11 -21.03 -8.14 14.66
N SER A 12 -20.62 -8.44 15.90
CA SER A 12 -21.16 -7.83 17.11
C SER A 12 -20.29 -6.66 17.57
N ALA A 13 -20.93 -5.56 18.00
CA ALA A 13 -20.21 -4.42 18.60
C ALA A 13 -19.52 -4.89 19.89
N PRO A 14 -18.19 -4.67 20.04
CA PRO A 14 -17.51 -5.00 21.29
C PRO A 14 -18.04 -4.17 22.45
N ALA A 15 -18.27 -4.81 23.59
CA ALA A 15 -18.81 -4.11 24.76
C ALA A 15 -17.82 -3.09 25.36
N THR A 16 -16.50 -3.34 25.23
CA THR A 16 -15.46 -2.53 25.88
C THR A 16 -14.39 -2.05 24.88
N ALA A 17 -13.68 -0.97 25.26
CA ALA A 17 -12.54 -0.46 24.49
C ALA A 17 -11.40 -1.50 24.37
N ARG A 18 -11.15 -2.30 25.42
CA ARG A 18 -10.15 -3.38 25.39
C ARG A 18 -10.52 -4.48 24.37
N ALA A 19 -11.78 -4.83 24.27
CA ALA A 19 -12.26 -5.80 23.29
C ALA A 19 -12.10 -5.27 21.86
N GLU A 20 -12.37 -3.97 21.62
CA GLU A 20 -12.16 -3.33 20.32
C GLU A 20 -10.67 -3.25 19.96
N LEU A 21 -9.81 -2.87 20.91
CA LEU A 21 -8.36 -2.86 20.72
C LEU A 21 -7.84 -4.25 20.35
N ARG A 22 -8.26 -5.27 21.06
CA ARG A 22 -7.90 -6.66 20.74
C ARG A 22 -8.37 -7.07 19.35
N ALA A 23 -9.60 -6.72 18.98
CA ALA A 23 -10.14 -6.99 17.65
C ALA A 23 -9.36 -6.27 16.56
N LEU A 24 -9.01 -4.99 16.76
CA LEU A 24 -8.18 -4.21 15.84
C LEU A 24 -6.79 -4.86 15.67
N LEU A 25 -6.09 -5.17 16.77
CA LEU A 25 -4.74 -5.74 16.72
C LEU A 25 -4.71 -7.15 16.11
N THR A 26 -5.75 -7.95 16.34
CA THR A 26 -5.89 -9.28 15.72
C THR A 26 -6.04 -9.20 14.21
N LEU A 27 -6.65 -8.12 13.69
CA LEU A 27 -6.72 -7.84 12.25
C LEU A 27 -5.41 -7.18 11.75
N ALA A 28 -4.93 -6.17 12.45
CA ALA A 28 -3.79 -5.35 12.03
C ALA A 28 -2.47 -6.14 12.05
N GLY A 29 -2.19 -6.93 13.07
CA GLY A 29 -0.92 -7.64 13.22
C GLY A 29 -0.53 -8.47 12.01
N PRO A 30 -1.36 -9.41 11.55
CA PRO A 30 -1.07 -10.19 10.34
C PRO A 30 -0.98 -9.34 9.07
N LEU A 31 -1.74 -8.23 8.97
CA LEU A 31 -1.69 -7.32 7.82
C LEU A 31 -0.38 -6.53 7.80
N VAL A 32 0.07 -6.04 8.96
CA VAL A 32 1.40 -5.40 9.12
C VAL A 32 2.50 -6.37 8.71
N GLY A 33 2.47 -7.60 9.24
CA GLY A 33 3.44 -8.63 8.89
C GLY A 33 3.44 -8.94 7.38
N ALA A 34 2.27 -9.03 6.77
CA ALA A 34 2.15 -9.25 5.32
C ALA A 34 2.72 -8.08 4.51
N ASN A 35 2.48 -6.83 4.93
CA ASN A 35 3.03 -5.64 4.27
C ASN A 35 4.57 -5.61 4.36
N LEU A 36 5.14 -5.93 5.52
CA LEU A 36 6.59 -6.03 5.70
C LEU A 36 7.21 -7.14 4.83
N LEU A 37 6.57 -8.31 4.80
CA LEU A 37 7.01 -9.41 3.92
C LEU A 37 6.90 -9.02 2.42
N GLN A 38 5.87 -8.27 2.03
CA GLN A 38 5.73 -7.78 0.66
C GLN A 38 6.88 -6.85 0.28
N MET A 39 7.31 -6.00 1.21
CA MET A 39 8.49 -5.14 1.01
C MET A 39 9.77 -5.99 0.89
N ALA A 40 9.90 -7.06 1.68
CA ALA A 40 11.01 -7.98 1.58
C ALA A 40 11.05 -8.72 0.21
N VAL A 41 9.89 -9.09 -0.35
CA VAL A 41 9.83 -9.67 -1.72
C VAL A 41 10.42 -8.70 -2.74
N ALA A 42 10.01 -7.42 -2.69
CA ALA A 42 10.55 -6.40 -3.59
C ALA A 42 12.06 -6.19 -3.42
N ALA A 43 12.55 -6.22 -2.17
CA ALA A 43 13.99 -6.11 -1.88
C ALA A 43 14.79 -7.30 -2.42
N VAL A 44 14.25 -8.52 -2.35
CA VAL A 44 14.87 -9.72 -2.92
C VAL A 44 15.05 -9.56 -4.43
N ASP A 45 14.02 -9.16 -5.15
CA ASP A 45 14.09 -8.97 -6.60
C ASP A 45 15.21 -7.96 -6.97
N VAL A 46 15.30 -6.84 -6.25
CA VAL A 46 16.35 -5.83 -6.48
C VAL A 46 17.75 -6.40 -6.19
N ILE A 47 17.93 -7.15 -5.08
CA ILE A 47 19.23 -7.75 -4.70
C ILE A 47 19.72 -8.72 -5.78
N PHE A 48 18.85 -9.54 -6.33
CA PHE A 48 19.21 -10.50 -7.38
C PHE A 48 19.57 -9.80 -8.68
N VAL A 49 18.78 -8.78 -9.09
CA VAL A 49 19.05 -8.04 -10.33
C VAL A 49 20.30 -7.17 -10.22
N ALA A 50 20.59 -6.58 -9.04
CA ALA A 50 21.79 -5.80 -8.83
C ALA A 50 23.10 -6.56 -9.12
N ARG A 51 23.08 -7.89 -9.00
CA ARG A 51 24.23 -8.75 -9.32
C ARG A 51 24.44 -8.98 -10.82
N LEU A 52 23.49 -8.59 -11.66
CA LEU A 52 23.62 -8.73 -13.13
C LEU A 52 24.39 -7.57 -13.76
N GLY A 53 24.39 -6.40 -13.12
CA GLY A 53 25.08 -5.22 -13.62
C GLY A 53 24.22 -3.94 -13.52
N THR A 54 24.86 -2.80 -13.79
CA THR A 54 24.23 -1.48 -13.60
C THR A 54 23.14 -1.21 -14.63
N VAL A 55 23.30 -1.68 -15.87
CA VAL A 55 22.31 -1.47 -16.95
C VAL A 55 21.05 -2.29 -16.69
N GLU A 56 21.22 -3.55 -16.28
CA GLU A 56 20.12 -4.44 -15.89
C GLU A 56 19.36 -3.90 -14.69
N LEU A 57 20.08 -3.39 -13.69
CA LEU A 57 19.49 -2.78 -12.51
C LEU A 57 18.69 -1.51 -12.86
N ALA A 58 19.23 -0.65 -13.72
CA ALA A 58 18.53 0.55 -14.19
C ALA A 58 17.26 0.17 -14.96
N ALA A 59 17.35 -0.81 -15.86
CA ALA A 59 16.22 -1.31 -16.64
C ALA A 59 15.13 -1.91 -15.74
N ALA A 60 15.50 -2.75 -14.76
CA ALA A 60 14.57 -3.30 -13.79
C ALA A 60 13.91 -2.22 -12.95
N THR A 61 14.68 -1.25 -12.48
CA THR A 61 14.17 -0.15 -11.64
C THR A 61 13.08 0.63 -12.35
N LEU A 62 13.31 1.01 -13.62
CA LEU A 62 12.31 1.69 -14.44
C LEU A 62 11.08 0.81 -14.73
N GLY A 63 11.30 -0.46 -15.06
CA GLY A 63 10.20 -1.40 -15.31
C GLY A 63 9.35 -1.65 -14.08
N VAL A 64 9.98 -1.89 -12.92
CA VAL A 64 9.28 -2.09 -11.64
C VAL A 64 8.55 -0.82 -11.19
N PHE A 65 9.16 0.36 -11.36
CA PHE A 65 8.51 1.63 -11.05
C PHE A 65 7.22 1.81 -11.87
N MET A 66 7.31 1.61 -13.18
CA MET A 66 6.15 1.73 -14.07
C MET A 66 5.06 0.69 -13.72
N PHE A 67 5.44 -0.57 -13.49
CA PHE A 67 4.53 -1.62 -13.06
C PHE A 67 3.83 -1.27 -11.74
N ASN A 68 4.59 -0.87 -10.71
CA ASN A 68 4.04 -0.53 -9.39
C ASN A 68 3.11 0.68 -9.43
N LEU A 69 3.45 1.72 -10.19
CA LEU A 69 2.59 2.91 -10.33
C LEU A 69 1.20 2.54 -10.87
N LEU A 70 1.15 1.70 -11.91
CA LEU A 70 -0.09 1.23 -12.50
C LEU A 70 -0.82 0.23 -11.58
N MET A 71 -0.08 -0.61 -10.86
CA MET A 71 -0.66 -1.54 -9.89
C MET A 71 -1.26 -0.83 -8.68
N TYR A 72 -0.64 0.25 -8.16
CA TYR A 72 -1.24 1.06 -7.09
C TYR A 72 -2.58 1.65 -7.51
N SER A 73 -2.70 2.10 -8.76
CA SER A 73 -3.99 2.54 -9.32
C SER A 73 -5.04 1.42 -9.26
N THR A 74 -4.70 0.24 -9.72
CA THR A 74 -5.62 -0.91 -9.78
C THR A 74 -5.97 -1.45 -8.40
N ILE A 75 -4.99 -1.55 -7.51
CA ILE A 75 -5.20 -2.00 -6.12
C ILE A 75 -6.06 -0.97 -5.36
N GLY A 76 -5.81 0.32 -5.53
CA GLY A 76 -6.63 1.39 -4.97
C GLY A 76 -8.10 1.25 -5.38
N LEU A 77 -8.34 1.01 -6.68
CA LEU A 77 -9.67 0.81 -7.23
C LEU A 77 -10.39 -0.40 -6.61
N THR A 78 -9.72 -1.54 -6.50
CA THR A 78 -10.31 -2.78 -5.98
C THR A 78 -10.42 -2.80 -4.46
N THR A 79 -9.62 -1.99 -3.74
CA THR A 79 -9.66 -1.87 -2.27
C THR A 79 -11.03 -1.39 -1.76
N ALA A 80 -11.83 -0.71 -2.59
CA ALA A 80 -13.21 -0.33 -2.27
C ALA A 80 -14.11 -1.51 -1.91
N ALA A 81 -13.77 -2.74 -2.30
CA ALA A 81 -14.49 -3.94 -1.88
C ALA A 81 -14.44 -4.16 -0.36
N SER A 82 -13.34 -3.77 0.31
CA SER A 82 -13.17 -3.99 1.75
C SER A 82 -14.22 -3.28 2.61
N PRO A 83 -14.44 -1.95 2.50
CA PRO A 83 -15.49 -1.28 3.28
C PRO A 83 -16.89 -1.74 2.89
N LEU A 84 -17.14 -2.11 1.64
CA LEU A 84 -18.43 -2.65 1.21
C LEU A 84 -18.70 -4.01 1.86
N ILE A 85 -17.77 -4.94 1.81
CA ILE A 85 -17.88 -6.26 2.46
C ILE A 85 -18.04 -6.10 3.97
N ALA A 86 -17.27 -5.21 4.60
CA ALA A 86 -17.35 -4.94 6.02
C ALA A 86 -18.73 -4.38 6.42
N ALA A 87 -19.28 -3.45 5.65
CA ALA A 87 -20.61 -2.89 5.89
C ALA A 87 -21.71 -3.97 5.77
N GLU A 88 -21.64 -4.85 4.77
CA GLU A 88 -22.61 -5.94 4.62
C GLU A 88 -22.55 -6.95 5.79
N LEU A 89 -21.35 -7.22 6.31
CA LEU A 89 -21.18 -8.03 7.51
C LEU A 89 -21.81 -7.37 8.74
N GLY A 90 -21.68 -6.05 8.85
CA GLY A 90 -22.31 -5.25 9.92
C GLY A 90 -23.84 -5.27 9.86
N ARG A 91 -24.42 -5.20 8.66
CA ARG A 91 -25.89 -5.27 8.43
C ARG A 91 -26.50 -6.62 8.81
N ARG A 92 -25.75 -7.70 8.76
CA ARG A 92 -26.14 -9.10 9.04
C ARG A 92 -27.23 -9.69 8.13
N LYS A 93 -28.15 -8.90 7.59
CA LYS A 93 -29.19 -9.35 6.66
C LYS A 93 -28.57 -9.65 5.29
N HIS A 94 -28.82 -10.86 4.77
CA HIS A 94 -28.35 -11.30 3.45
C HIS A 94 -26.82 -11.19 3.22
N ALA A 95 -26.01 -11.06 4.28
CA ALA A 95 -24.58 -10.80 4.21
C ALA A 95 -23.82 -11.74 3.25
N VAL A 96 -24.16 -13.03 3.23
CA VAL A 96 -23.53 -14.02 2.34
C VAL A 96 -23.72 -13.68 0.86
N ARG A 97 -24.92 -13.25 0.48
CA ARG A 97 -25.25 -12.88 -0.92
C ARG A 97 -24.54 -11.60 -1.31
N GLU A 98 -24.61 -10.58 -0.49
CA GLU A 98 -24.05 -9.25 -0.77
C GLU A 98 -22.52 -9.26 -0.76
N VAL A 99 -21.89 -9.99 0.17
CA VAL A 99 -20.44 -10.22 0.18
C VAL A 99 -19.98 -10.88 -1.13
N ARG A 100 -20.69 -11.93 -1.60
CA ARG A 100 -20.40 -12.57 -2.87
C ARG A 100 -20.52 -11.61 -4.05
N ARG A 101 -21.55 -10.75 -4.06
CA ARG A 101 -21.73 -9.72 -5.10
C ARG A 101 -20.58 -8.75 -5.13
N SER A 102 -20.19 -8.22 -3.97
CA SER A 102 -19.09 -7.26 -3.84
C SER A 102 -17.76 -7.88 -4.25
N PHE A 103 -17.46 -9.11 -3.80
CA PHE A 103 -16.26 -9.85 -4.18
C PHE A 103 -16.16 -10.07 -5.70
N ARG A 104 -17.22 -10.60 -6.30
CA ARG A 104 -17.26 -10.88 -7.74
C ARG A 104 -17.08 -9.61 -8.57
N MET A 105 -17.81 -8.55 -8.22
CA MET A 105 -17.69 -7.29 -8.96
C MET A 105 -16.35 -6.60 -8.74
N ALA A 106 -15.70 -6.77 -7.59
CA ALA A 106 -14.33 -6.30 -7.38
C ALA A 106 -13.33 -7.02 -8.30
N LEU A 107 -13.49 -8.32 -8.50
CA LEU A 107 -12.67 -9.06 -9.46
C LEU A 107 -12.94 -8.63 -10.91
N TRP A 108 -14.18 -8.32 -11.27
CA TRP A 108 -14.53 -7.80 -12.60
C TRP A 108 -13.95 -6.39 -12.83
N VAL A 109 -14.07 -5.50 -11.85
CA VAL A 109 -13.44 -4.16 -11.90
C VAL A 109 -11.93 -4.30 -12.00
N GLY A 110 -11.35 -5.18 -11.19
CA GLY A 110 -9.91 -5.46 -11.21
C GLY A 110 -9.45 -6.04 -12.54
N ALA A 111 -10.22 -6.97 -13.13
CA ALA A 111 -9.91 -7.54 -14.45
C ALA A 111 -9.97 -6.48 -15.57
N ALA A 112 -11.00 -5.63 -15.55
CA ALA A 112 -11.11 -4.53 -16.52
C ALA A 112 -9.93 -3.54 -16.39
N ALA A 113 -9.56 -3.17 -15.15
CA ALA A 113 -8.39 -2.31 -14.91
C ALA A 113 -7.08 -3.00 -15.32
N ALA A 114 -6.94 -4.30 -15.05
CA ALA A 114 -5.77 -5.08 -15.44
C ALA A 114 -5.56 -5.08 -16.95
N ILE A 115 -6.62 -5.18 -17.76
CA ILE A 115 -6.52 -5.08 -19.23
C ILE A 115 -5.94 -3.73 -19.64
N VAL A 116 -6.40 -2.64 -19.04
CA VAL A 116 -5.88 -1.29 -19.33
C VAL A 116 -4.40 -1.20 -18.95
N VAL A 117 -4.04 -1.70 -17.77
CA VAL A 117 -2.65 -1.75 -17.32
C VAL A 117 -1.78 -2.57 -18.27
N MET A 118 -2.24 -3.73 -18.71
CA MET A 118 -1.50 -4.58 -19.66
C MET A 118 -1.27 -3.88 -21.00
N ILE A 119 -2.26 -3.14 -21.52
CA ILE A 119 -2.11 -2.36 -22.76
C ILE A 119 -1.03 -1.27 -22.58
N ILE A 120 -1.01 -0.58 -21.44
CA ILE A 120 -0.02 0.46 -21.14
C ILE A 120 1.38 -0.19 -21.02
N LEU A 121 1.51 -1.28 -20.25
CA LEU A 121 2.78 -1.98 -20.06
C LEU A 121 3.32 -2.57 -21.37
N TRP A 122 2.45 -3.04 -22.25
CA TRP A 122 2.84 -3.51 -23.58
C TRP A 122 3.54 -2.44 -24.41
N ASN A 123 3.15 -1.19 -24.25
CA ASN A 123 3.76 -0.04 -24.88
C ASN A 123 4.86 0.62 -24.02
N GLY A 124 5.31 -0.04 -22.96
CA GLY A 124 6.23 0.52 -21.96
C GLY A 124 7.56 1.01 -22.54
N GLU A 125 8.16 0.29 -23.51
CA GLU A 125 9.38 0.74 -24.20
C GLU A 125 9.18 2.10 -24.88
N ARG A 126 8.07 2.25 -25.63
CA ARG A 126 7.75 3.50 -26.32
C ARG A 126 7.54 4.65 -25.35
N LEU A 127 6.86 4.39 -24.22
CA LEU A 127 6.63 5.39 -23.18
C LEU A 127 7.93 5.84 -22.52
N LEU A 128 8.87 4.92 -22.28
CA LEU A 128 10.18 5.23 -21.72
C LEU A 128 11.04 6.05 -22.72
N LEU A 129 10.98 5.74 -24.02
CA LEU A 129 11.66 6.51 -25.06
C LEU A 129 11.08 7.93 -25.19
N LEU A 130 9.73 8.09 -25.05
CA LEU A 130 9.09 9.40 -25.02
C LEU A 130 9.44 10.21 -23.77
N ALA A 131 9.88 9.56 -22.71
CA ALA A 131 10.39 10.16 -21.47
C ALA A 131 11.91 10.40 -21.50
N ASP A 132 12.54 10.43 -22.70
CA ASP A 132 13.98 10.67 -22.92
C ASP A 132 14.90 9.70 -22.14
N GLN A 133 14.46 8.44 -21.92
CA GLN A 133 15.32 7.43 -21.32
C GLN A 133 16.30 6.85 -22.36
N ASP A 134 17.48 6.43 -21.87
CA ASP A 134 18.49 5.77 -22.71
C ASP A 134 17.87 4.63 -23.53
N PRO A 135 18.06 4.58 -24.87
CA PRO A 135 17.44 3.58 -25.73
C PRO A 135 17.79 2.11 -25.36
N ALA A 136 18.99 1.87 -24.83
CA ALA A 136 19.40 0.52 -24.43
C ALA A 136 18.68 0.11 -23.14
N VAL A 137 18.53 1.04 -22.19
CA VAL A 137 17.81 0.80 -20.95
C VAL A 137 16.30 0.66 -21.23
N ALA A 138 15.72 1.53 -22.08
CA ALA A 138 14.30 1.49 -22.46
C ALA A 138 13.92 0.16 -23.12
N ARG A 139 14.76 -0.36 -24.03
CA ARG A 139 14.55 -1.65 -24.69
C ARG A 139 14.56 -2.81 -23.69
N ARG A 140 15.54 -2.86 -22.79
CA ARG A 140 15.62 -3.90 -21.75
C ARG A 140 14.46 -3.82 -20.76
N SER A 141 14.05 -2.61 -20.35
CA SER A 141 12.84 -2.40 -19.56
C SER A 141 11.59 -2.86 -20.30
N GLY A 142 11.50 -2.63 -21.61
CA GLY A 142 10.41 -3.11 -22.46
C GLY A 142 10.28 -4.64 -22.44
N HIS A 143 11.37 -5.37 -22.60
CA HIS A 143 11.37 -6.84 -22.49
C HIS A 143 10.94 -7.30 -21.09
N PHE A 144 11.47 -6.67 -20.03
CA PHE A 144 11.03 -6.93 -18.66
C PHE A 144 9.52 -6.70 -18.47
N LEU A 145 9.00 -5.58 -19.00
CA LEU A 145 7.59 -5.22 -18.93
C LEU A 145 6.68 -6.18 -19.69
N HIS A 146 7.12 -6.70 -20.84
CA HIS A 146 6.38 -7.70 -21.60
C HIS A 146 6.22 -9.03 -20.85
N ILE A 147 7.14 -9.37 -19.95
CA ILE A 147 7.02 -10.57 -19.12
C ILE A 147 6.17 -10.27 -17.89
N ILE A 148 6.50 -9.20 -17.14
CA ILE A 148 5.83 -8.91 -15.85
C ILE A 148 4.35 -8.56 -16.03
N LEU A 149 3.92 -8.05 -17.21
CA LEU A 149 2.50 -7.77 -17.49
C LEU A 149 1.61 -9.01 -17.33
N LEU A 150 2.16 -10.22 -17.55
CA LEU A 150 1.43 -11.49 -17.33
C LEU A 150 1.08 -11.69 -15.85
N GLY A 151 1.84 -11.07 -14.95
CA GLY A 151 1.57 -11.07 -13.51
C GLY A 151 0.44 -10.13 -13.09
N THR A 152 -0.04 -9.26 -13.97
CA THR A 152 -1.05 -8.23 -13.63
C THR A 152 -2.37 -8.86 -13.15
N PHE A 153 -2.92 -9.84 -13.88
CA PHE A 153 -4.14 -10.54 -13.47
C PHE A 153 -3.97 -11.30 -12.14
N PRO A 154 -2.95 -12.14 -11.97
CA PRO A 154 -2.67 -12.79 -10.70
C PRO A 154 -2.52 -11.82 -9.54
N ALA A 155 -1.79 -10.71 -9.73
CA ALA A 155 -1.59 -9.68 -8.70
C ALA A 155 -2.91 -9.04 -8.24
N VAL A 156 -3.74 -8.66 -9.20
CA VAL A 156 -5.07 -8.06 -8.92
C VAL A 156 -5.98 -9.07 -8.23
N ALA A 157 -6.03 -10.30 -8.74
CA ALA A 157 -6.84 -11.36 -8.14
C ALA A 157 -6.39 -11.66 -6.71
N ALA A 158 -5.09 -11.81 -6.47
CA ALA A 158 -4.53 -12.00 -5.13
C ALA A 158 -4.86 -10.83 -4.20
N GLY A 159 -4.77 -9.58 -4.68
CA GLY A 159 -5.12 -8.37 -3.92
C GLY A 159 -6.58 -8.35 -3.48
N VAL A 160 -7.53 -8.61 -4.39
CA VAL A 160 -8.96 -8.70 -4.08
C VAL A 160 -9.26 -9.84 -3.10
N MET A 161 -8.65 -11.01 -3.31
CA MET A 161 -8.83 -12.16 -2.44
C MET A 161 -8.24 -11.91 -1.04
N ARG A 162 -7.06 -11.30 -0.95
CA ARG A 162 -6.41 -10.90 0.31
C ARG A 162 -7.29 -9.94 1.12
N THR A 163 -7.74 -8.86 0.50
CA THR A 163 -8.58 -7.85 1.17
C THR A 163 -9.93 -8.42 1.61
N SER A 164 -10.52 -9.30 0.79
CA SER A 164 -11.76 -9.98 1.12
C SER A 164 -11.59 -10.99 2.26
N ALA A 165 -10.52 -11.79 2.27
CA ALA A 165 -10.21 -12.70 3.38
C ALA A 165 -10.01 -11.96 4.70
N ALA A 166 -9.31 -10.81 4.67
CA ALA A 166 -9.13 -9.95 5.83
C ALA A 166 -10.46 -9.37 6.34
N ALA A 167 -11.31 -8.85 5.44
CA ALA A 167 -12.65 -8.34 5.78
C ALA A 167 -13.56 -9.42 6.37
N LEU A 168 -13.41 -10.66 5.91
CA LEU A 168 -14.12 -11.84 6.42
C LEU A 168 -13.52 -12.40 7.73
N GLY A 169 -12.58 -11.69 8.36
CA GLY A 169 -12.01 -12.04 9.66
C GLY A 169 -10.92 -13.11 9.62
N ARG A 170 -10.23 -13.26 8.48
CA ARG A 170 -9.12 -14.22 8.29
C ARG A 170 -7.82 -13.54 7.79
N PRO A 171 -7.33 -12.48 8.48
CA PRO A 171 -6.14 -11.74 8.06
C PRO A 171 -4.85 -12.57 8.16
N GLY A 172 -4.82 -13.61 9.00
CA GLY A 172 -3.64 -14.48 9.16
C GLY A 172 -3.18 -15.13 7.86
N TRP A 173 -4.08 -15.39 6.93
CA TRP A 173 -3.72 -15.90 5.62
C TRP A 173 -2.91 -14.90 4.79
N ALA A 174 -3.09 -13.59 5.03
CA ALA A 174 -2.27 -12.58 4.34
C ALA A 174 -0.79 -12.75 4.69
N PHE A 175 -0.46 -12.93 5.95
CA PHE A 175 0.90 -13.18 6.42
C PHE A 175 1.47 -14.51 5.87
N GLY A 176 0.71 -15.60 5.99
CA GLY A 176 1.16 -16.93 5.55
C GLY A 176 1.41 -17.01 4.04
N VAL A 177 0.49 -16.50 3.22
CA VAL A 177 0.62 -16.51 1.76
C VAL A 177 1.77 -15.61 1.29
N THR A 178 1.94 -14.43 1.90
CA THR A 178 3.06 -13.56 1.53
C THR A 178 4.40 -14.14 1.97
N GLY A 179 4.47 -14.79 3.13
CA GLY A 179 5.67 -15.50 3.59
C GLY A 179 6.05 -16.65 2.65
N MET A 180 5.08 -17.43 2.19
CA MET A 180 5.30 -18.48 1.18
C MET A 180 5.79 -17.86 -0.15
N ALA A 181 5.20 -16.74 -0.58
CA ALA A 181 5.63 -16.06 -1.80
C ALA A 181 7.06 -15.53 -1.70
N LEU A 182 7.47 -15.01 -0.53
CA LEU A 182 8.84 -14.58 -0.27
C LEU A 182 9.82 -15.76 -0.42
N ALA A 183 9.57 -16.88 0.24
CA ALA A 183 10.41 -18.05 0.14
C ALA A 183 10.52 -18.56 -1.32
N PHE A 184 9.39 -18.60 -2.01
CA PHE A 184 9.34 -18.98 -3.42
C PHE A 184 10.09 -17.99 -4.32
N SER A 185 9.95 -16.67 -4.10
CA SER A 185 10.63 -15.61 -4.87
C SER A 185 12.15 -15.75 -4.76
N ILE A 186 12.68 -16.05 -3.56
CA ILE A 186 14.12 -16.28 -3.35
C ILE A 186 14.59 -17.47 -4.21
N VAL A 187 13.90 -18.60 -4.16
CA VAL A 187 14.25 -19.80 -4.91
C VAL A 187 14.10 -19.56 -6.42
N ALA A 188 12.99 -18.96 -6.84
CA ALA A 188 12.71 -18.71 -8.26
C ALA A 188 13.75 -17.74 -8.88
N ASN A 189 14.11 -16.66 -8.17
CA ASN A 189 15.15 -15.75 -8.63
C ASN A 189 16.52 -16.46 -8.69
N TRP A 190 16.88 -17.28 -7.68
CA TRP A 190 18.13 -18.04 -7.67
C TRP A 190 18.24 -19.02 -8.85
N CYS A 191 17.13 -19.68 -9.21
CA CYS A 191 17.08 -20.60 -10.34
C CYS A 191 17.09 -19.87 -11.69
N LEU A 192 16.21 -18.87 -11.86
CA LEU A 192 15.94 -18.29 -13.18
C LEU A 192 16.89 -17.15 -13.56
N VAL A 193 17.36 -16.36 -12.58
CA VAL A 193 18.30 -15.26 -12.85
C VAL A 193 19.69 -15.79 -13.16
N PHE A 194 20.17 -16.77 -12.38
CA PHE A 194 21.53 -17.29 -12.50
C PHE A 194 21.65 -18.62 -13.27
N GLY A 195 20.52 -19.30 -13.55
CA GLY A 195 20.53 -20.58 -14.25
C GLY A 195 20.97 -21.77 -13.39
N ASN A 196 20.69 -21.70 -12.07
CA ASN A 196 21.00 -22.78 -11.15
C ASN A 196 19.96 -23.92 -11.22
N ALA A 197 20.28 -25.08 -10.63
CA ALA A 197 19.42 -26.26 -10.60
C ALA A 197 18.94 -26.77 -11.97
N GLY A 198 19.73 -26.56 -13.03
CA GLY A 198 19.42 -27.02 -14.39
C GLY A 198 18.49 -26.09 -15.20
N PHE A 199 18.14 -24.95 -14.67
CA PHE A 199 17.37 -23.94 -15.40
C PHE A 199 18.27 -23.08 -16.30
N PRO A 200 17.76 -22.55 -17.44
CA PRO A 200 18.52 -21.62 -18.27
C PRO A 200 18.75 -20.30 -17.54
N ARG A 201 19.92 -19.69 -17.76
CA ARG A 201 20.24 -18.37 -17.21
C ARG A 201 19.51 -17.29 -18.00
N LEU A 202 18.41 -16.78 -17.44
CA LEU A 202 17.55 -15.79 -18.09
C LEU A 202 17.88 -14.33 -17.67
N GLY A 203 18.74 -14.13 -16.67
CA GLY A 203 19.12 -12.79 -16.21
C GLY A 203 17.93 -11.93 -15.79
N LEU A 204 17.79 -10.74 -16.38
CA LEU A 204 16.71 -9.78 -16.06
C LEU A 204 15.31 -10.35 -16.36
N GLU A 205 15.16 -11.07 -17.48
CA GLU A 205 13.89 -11.72 -17.84
C GLU A 205 13.52 -12.84 -16.84
N GLY A 206 14.55 -13.50 -16.28
CA GLY A 206 14.37 -14.48 -15.19
C GLY A 206 13.76 -13.87 -13.93
N SER A 207 14.17 -12.66 -13.56
CA SER A 207 13.59 -11.93 -12.43
C SER A 207 12.12 -11.55 -12.69
N ALA A 208 11.80 -11.05 -13.89
CA ALA A 208 10.42 -10.78 -14.27
C ALA A 208 9.55 -12.05 -14.21
N LEU A 209 10.05 -13.17 -14.71
CA LEU A 209 9.35 -14.45 -14.68
C LEU A 209 9.18 -14.98 -13.25
N ALA A 210 10.20 -14.85 -12.38
CA ALA A 210 10.13 -15.20 -10.97
C ALA A 210 9.02 -14.40 -10.25
N SER A 211 8.90 -13.10 -10.54
CA SER A 211 7.84 -12.23 -10.00
C SER A 211 6.46 -12.67 -10.51
N VAL A 212 6.28 -12.98 -11.79
CA VAL A 212 5.02 -13.50 -12.36
C VAL A 212 4.61 -14.82 -11.70
N LEU A 213 5.55 -15.74 -11.52
CA LEU A 213 5.29 -17.03 -10.87
C LEU A 213 4.93 -16.84 -9.39
N SER A 214 5.61 -15.93 -8.68
CA SER A 214 5.28 -15.59 -7.28
C SER A 214 3.89 -15.00 -7.13
N LEU A 215 3.50 -14.06 -7.99
CA LEU A 215 2.16 -13.46 -8.01
C LEU A 215 1.08 -14.50 -8.36
N SER A 216 1.37 -15.41 -9.29
CA SER A 216 0.48 -16.51 -9.66
C SER A 216 0.31 -17.50 -8.52
N LEU A 217 1.40 -17.85 -7.83
CA LEU A 217 1.36 -18.70 -6.64
C LEU A 217 0.52 -18.07 -5.53
N MET A 218 0.66 -16.76 -5.30
CA MET A 218 -0.18 -16.03 -4.34
C MET A 218 -1.66 -16.12 -4.71
N ALA A 219 -1.99 -15.89 -5.99
CA ALA A 219 -3.38 -15.97 -6.47
C ALA A 219 -3.97 -17.35 -6.29
N ILE A 220 -3.22 -18.40 -6.65
CA ILE A 220 -3.62 -19.80 -6.47
C ILE A 220 -3.80 -20.13 -4.98
N ALA A 221 -2.86 -19.72 -4.12
CA ALA A 221 -2.95 -19.96 -2.70
C ALA A 221 -4.19 -19.30 -2.08
N TYR A 222 -4.46 -18.03 -2.40
CA TYR A 222 -5.69 -17.37 -1.95
C TYR A 222 -6.95 -18.04 -2.50
N TRP A 223 -6.95 -18.46 -3.75
CA TRP A 223 -8.07 -19.19 -4.33
C TRP A 223 -8.35 -20.48 -3.57
N LEU A 224 -7.30 -21.28 -3.29
CA LEU A 224 -7.43 -22.50 -2.46
C LEU A 224 -7.96 -22.20 -1.07
N ILE A 225 -7.42 -21.16 -0.40
CA ILE A 225 -7.87 -20.74 0.94
C ILE A 225 -9.35 -20.37 0.92
N LEU A 226 -9.78 -19.55 -0.03
CA LEU A 226 -11.18 -19.12 -0.12
C LEU A 226 -12.14 -20.26 -0.43
N HIS A 227 -11.63 -21.32 -1.11
CA HIS A 227 -12.41 -22.49 -1.47
C HIS A 227 -12.48 -23.51 -0.33
N PHE A 228 -11.37 -23.76 0.39
CA PHE A 228 -11.26 -24.85 1.35
C PHE A 228 -11.37 -24.43 2.83
N ASP A 229 -11.09 -23.16 3.19
CA ASP A 229 -11.24 -22.71 4.58
C ASP A 229 -12.69 -22.82 5.03
N ARG A 230 -12.93 -23.55 6.14
CA ARG A 230 -14.25 -23.87 6.68
C ARG A 230 -15.14 -22.64 6.91
N ARG A 231 -14.55 -21.48 7.22
CA ARG A 231 -15.31 -20.25 7.47
C ARG A 231 -15.59 -19.47 6.19
N LEU A 232 -14.65 -19.45 5.24
CA LEU A 232 -14.75 -18.69 3.98
C LEU A 232 -15.61 -19.44 2.98
N ARG A 233 -15.56 -20.76 2.95
CA ARG A 233 -16.34 -21.64 2.06
C ARG A 233 -17.85 -21.38 2.11
N ARG A 234 -18.39 -20.99 3.28
CA ARG A 234 -19.83 -20.69 3.43
C ARG A 234 -20.33 -19.57 2.53
N TYR A 235 -19.45 -18.64 2.16
CA TYR A 235 -19.79 -17.50 1.29
C TYR A 235 -19.87 -17.88 -0.18
N ARG A 236 -19.32 -19.03 -0.59
CA ARG A 236 -19.29 -19.52 -1.98
C ARG A 236 -18.92 -18.40 -2.96
N LEU A 237 -17.78 -17.71 -2.69
CA LEU A 237 -17.39 -16.46 -3.34
C LEU A 237 -17.30 -16.56 -4.85
N PHE A 238 -16.88 -17.70 -5.39
CA PHE A 238 -16.79 -17.97 -6.83
C PHE A 238 -18.09 -18.50 -7.47
N GLY A 239 -19.18 -18.61 -6.68
CA GLY A 239 -20.47 -19.08 -7.20
C GLY A 239 -21.13 -18.10 -8.17
N ARG A 240 -21.64 -18.60 -9.31
CA ARG A 240 -22.31 -17.79 -10.35
C ARG A 240 -21.46 -16.66 -10.90
N TRP A 241 -20.21 -16.96 -11.20
CA TRP A 241 -19.18 -16.03 -11.67
C TRP A 241 -19.63 -15.16 -12.86
N TRP A 242 -20.39 -15.70 -13.79
CA TRP A 242 -20.86 -15.05 -15.03
C TRP A 242 -21.97 -14.01 -14.83
N ARG A 243 -22.55 -13.90 -13.63
CA ARG A 243 -23.66 -12.98 -13.39
C ARG A 243 -23.16 -11.57 -13.17
N SER A 244 -23.36 -10.69 -14.14
CA SER A 244 -23.04 -9.27 -14.03
C SER A 244 -24.02 -8.55 -13.11
N GLU A 245 -23.52 -7.61 -12.31
CA GLU A 245 -24.30 -6.76 -11.42
C GLU A 245 -23.77 -5.33 -11.50
N TRP A 246 -24.18 -4.64 -12.58
CA TRP A 246 -23.67 -3.33 -12.94
C TRP A 246 -23.85 -2.25 -11.87
N SER A 247 -24.89 -2.35 -11.02
CA SER A 247 -25.08 -1.43 -9.89
C SER A 247 -23.93 -1.53 -8.89
N ARG A 248 -23.52 -2.75 -8.50
CA ARG A 248 -22.41 -2.98 -7.57
C ARG A 248 -21.07 -2.69 -8.25
N PHE A 249 -20.92 -2.97 -9.53
CA PHE A 249 -19.74 -2.59 -10.32
C PHE A 249 -19.50 -1.08 -10.27
N ARG A 250 -20.55 -0.27 -10.59
CA ARG A 250 -20.47 1.20 -10.54
C ARG A 250 -20.18 1.72 -9.13
N GLU A 251 -20.73 1.07 -8.10
CA GLU A 251 -20.48 1.44 -6.71
C GLU A 251 -19.01 1.24 -6.33
N ILE A 252 -18.41 0.10 -6.70
CA ILE A 252 -16.98 -0.17 -6.48
C ILE A 252 -16.12 0.85 -7.23
N VAL A 253 -16.41 1.13 -8.49
CA VAL A 253 -15.69 2.15 -9.27
C VAL A 253 -15.85 3.53 -8.64
N ARG A 254 -17.06 3.91 -8.22
CA ARG A 254 -17.35 5.22 -7.60
C ARG A 254 -16.58 5.44 -6.30
N LEU A 255 -16.38 4.39 -5.49
CA LEU A 255 -15.63 4.45 -4.24
C LEU A 255 -14.14 4.25 -4.47
N GLY A 256 -13.77 3.37 -5.40
CA GLY A 256 -12.38 2.98 -5.64
C GLY A 256 -11.59 3.98 -6.45
N LEU A 257 -12.20 4.66 -7.42
CA LEU A 257 -11.51 5.65 -8.24
C LEU A 257 -10.89 6.79 -7.41
N PRO A 258 -11.60 7.39 -6.43
CA PRO A 258 -10.98 8.36 -5.54
C PRO A 258 -9.82 7.78 -4.71
N ILE A 259 -9.92 6.53 -4.24
CA ILE A 259 -8.85 5.87 -3.50
C ILE A 259 -7.62 5.69 -4.40
N SER A 260 -7.84 5.22 -5.63
CA SER A 260 -6.81 5.04 -6.65
C SER A 260 -6.08 6.35 -6.95
N LEU A 261 -6.83 7.44 -7.19
CA LEU A 261 -6.27 8.76 -7.46
C LEU A 261 -5.47 9.32 -6.27
N THR A 262 -5.92 9.05 -5.03
CA THR A 262 -5.18 9.45 -3.83
C THR A 262 -3.83 8.74 -3.77
N TRP A 263 -3.77 7.43 -3.98
CA TRP A 263 -2.53 6.66 -3.94
C TRP A 263 -1.57 7.01 -5.07
N MET A 264 -2.12 7.28 -6.27
CA MET A 264 -1.30 7.78 -7.39
C MET A 264 -0.71 9.15 -7.09
N ALA A 265 -1.52 10.06 -6.54
CA ALA A 265 -1.08 11.41 -6.19
C ALA A 265 0.01 11.39 -5.10
N GLU A 266 -0.11 10.50 -4.12
CA GLU A 266 0.89 10.28 -3.07
C GLU A 266 2.19 9.70 -3.63
N GLY A 267 2.11 8.65 -4.44
CA GLY A 267 3.28 8.08 -5.11
C GLY A 267 3.99 9.07 -6.03
N ALA A 268 3.22 9.86 -6.78
CA ALA A 268 3.76 10.91 -7.63
C ALA A 268 4.38 12.08 -6.83
N LEU A 269 3.87 12.38 -5.63
CA LEU A 269 4.47 13.36 -4.72
C LEU A 269 5.88 12.94 -4.30
N PHE A 270 6.07 11.68 -3.86
CA PHE A 270 7.39 11.16 -3.49
C PHE A 270 8.34 11.04 -4.67
N GLY A 271 7.83 10.64 -5.83
CA GLY A 271 8.60 10.66 -7.08
C GLY A 271 9.05 12.05 -7.47
N GLY A 272 8.15 13.05 -7.39
CA GLY A 272 8.45 14.45 -7.61
C GLY A 272 9.49 15.00 -6.62
N ALA A 273 9.39 14.66 -5.34
CA ALA A 273 10.37 15.04 -4.34
C ALA A 273 11.77 14.46 -4.66
N SER A 274 11.85 13.21 -5.13
CA SER A 274 13.11 12.60 -5.56
C SER A 274 13.72 13.34 -6.77
N LEU A 275 12.89 13.81 -7.72
CA LEU A 275 13.35 14.64 -8.83
C LEU A 275 13.87 15.99 -8.35
N LEU A 276 13.17 16.66 -7.41
CA LEU A 276 13.66 17.91 -6.83
C LEU A 276 15.00 17.74 -6.12
N MET A 277 15.20 16.62 -5.40
CA MET A 277 16.49 16.27 -4.80
C MET A 277 17.58 16.06 -5.86
N GLY A 278 17.22 15.49 -7.03
CA GLY A 278 18.13 15.33 -8.17
C GLY A 278 18.66 16.64 -8.71
N VAL A 279 17.84 17.69 -8.73
CA VAL A 279 18.26 19.05 -9.14
C VAL A 279 19.24 19.65 -8.12
N LEU A 280 19.13 19.32 -6.81
CA LEU A 280 20.05 19.80 -5.80
C LEU A 280 21.41 19.10 -5.86
N GLY A 281 21.43 17.79 -6.16
CA GLY A 281 22.69 17.06 -6.34
C GLY A 281 22.60 15.57 -6.02
N VAL A 282 23.68 14.86 -6.36
CA VAL A 282 23.77 13.40 -6.18
C VAL A 282 23.76 12.98 -4.71
N LYS A 283 24.41 13.78 -3.84
CA LYS A 283 24.48 13.50 -2.40
C LYS A 283 23.11 13.64 -1.74
N GLU A 284 22.34 14.63 -2.17
CA GLU A 284 20.98 14.91 -1.72
C GLU A 284 20.03 13.76 -2.11
N VAL A 285 20.13 13.26 -3.33
CA VAL A 285 19.34 12.09 -3.80
C VAL A 285 19.69 10.86 -2.97
N ALA A 286 20.98 10.60 -2.75
CA ALA A 286 21.41 9.44 -1.98
C ALA A 286 20.92 9.49 -0.53
N ALA A 287 21.04 10.65 0.13
CA ALA A 287 20.55 10.87 1.49
C ALA A 287 19.01 10.76 1.56
N HIS A 288 18.31 11.33 0.57
CA HIS A 288 16.86 11.24 0.45
C HIS A 288 16.40 9.78 0.29
N ALA A 289 17.06 9.01 -0.56
CA ALA A 289 16.74 7.61 -0.75
C ALA A 289 16.85 6.78 0.54
N VAL A 290 17.89 7.01 1.34
CA VAL A 290 18.06 6.37 2.66
C VAL A 290 16.92 6.77 3.60
N ALA A 291 16.64 8.07 3.75
CA ALA A 291 15.59 8.57 4.63
C ALA A 291 14.20 8.06 4.20
N LEU A 292 13.91 8.06 2.89
CA LEU A 292 12.65 7.59 2.33
C LEU A 292 12.46 6.07 2.53
N ASN A 293 13.52 5.27 2.40
CA ASN A 293 13.46 3.83 2.65
C ASN A 293 13.13 3.54 4.13
N ILE A 294 13.78 4.24 5.06
CA ILE A 294 13.52 4.11 6.50
C ILE A 294 12.07 4.51 6.80
N ALA A 295 11.61 5.65 6.27
CA ALA A 295 10.24 6.12 6.41
C ALA A 295 9.22 5.12 5.84
N SER A 296 9.48 4.57 4.65
CA SER A 296 8.60 3.59 4.00
C SER A 296 8.49 2.28 4.77
N LEU A 297 9.58 1.81 5.38
CA LEU A 297 9.59 0.61 6.21
C LEU A 297 8.70 0.78 7.44
N THR A 298 8.86 1.89 8.15
CA THR A 298 8.07 2.18 9.35
C THR A 298 6.59 2.45 9.03
N PHE A 299 6.29 3.01 7.86
CA PHE A 299 4.94 3.25 7.38
C PHE A 299 4.10 1.96 7.17
N GLN A 300 4.72 0.80 7.00
CA GLN A 300 3.98 -0.46 6.86
C GLN A 300 3.12 -0.78 8.10
N VAL A 301 3.50 -0.29 9.27
CA VAL A 301 2.76 -0.50 10.51
C VAL A 301 1.42 0.26 10.52
N PRO A 302 1.38 1.60 10.39
CA PRO A 302 0.11 2.33 10.34
C PRO A 302 -0.72 1.97 9.10
N LEU A 303 -0.11 1.56 8.00
CA LEU A 303 -0.84 1.07 6.82
C LEU A 303 -1.64 -0.20 7.15
N GLY A 304 -1.07 -1.16 7.87
CA GLY A 304 -1.77 -2.37 8.34
C GLY A 304 -2.89 -2.05 9.34
N ILE A 305 -2.64 -1.08 10.24
CA ILE A 305 -3.65 -0.56 11.18
C ILE A 305 -4.80 0.13 10.42
N ALA A 306 -4.49 0.93 9.41
CA ALA A 306 -5.45 1.59 8.54
C ALA A 306 -6.36 0.60 7.79
N GLN A 307 -5.79 -0.49 7.27
CA GLN A 307 -6.56 -1.57 6.63
C GLN A 307 -7.55 -2.20 7.63
N ALA A 308 -7.10 -2.50 8.85
CA ALA A 308 -7.96 -3.02 9.92
C ALA A 308 -9.03 -2.00 10.36
N ALA A 309 -8.68 -0.72 10.46
CA ALA A 309 -9.60 0.37 10.79
C ALA A 309 -10.74 0.50 9.77
N THR A 310 -10.42 0.44 8.47
CA THR A 310 -11.42 0.44 7.40
C THR A 310 -12.46 -0.67 7.58
N ILE A 311 -12.01 -1.87 7.96
CA ILE A 311 -12.89 -3.02 8.21
C ILE A 311 -13.74 -2.79 9.45
N ARG A 312 -13.13 -2.39 10.59
CA ARG A 312 -13.84 -2.22 11.85
C ARG A 312 -14.87 -1.10 11.81
N VAL A 313 -14.48 0.05 11.26
CA VAL A 313 -15.39 1.20 11.05
C VAL A 313 -16.48 0.84 10.05
N GLY A 314 -16.15 0.13 8.96
CA GLY A 314 -17.11 -0.34 7.98
C GLY A 314 -18.17 -1.29 8.57
N MET A 315 -17.78 -2.18 9.48
CA MET A 315 -18.74 -3.03 10.21
C MET A 315 -19.68 -2.18 11.08
N GLY A 316 -19.15 -1.20 11.83
CA GLY A 316 -19.94 -0.28 12.62
C GLY A 316 -20.91 0.55 11.77
N TYR A 317 -20.46 0.98 10.59
CA TYR A 317 -21.29 1.70 9.61
C TYR A 317 -22.45 0.83 9.10
N GLY A 318 -22.17 -0.41 8.72
CA GLY A 318 -23.20 -1.36 8.30
C GLY A 318 -24.21 -1.69 9.41
N ALA A 319 -23.74 -1.79 10.65
CA ALA A 319 -24.58 -2.02 11.83
C ALA A 319 -25.38 -0.79 12.26
N ARG A 320 -25.18 0.39 11.62
CA ARG A 320 -25.77 1.68 11.99
C ARG A 320 -25.52 2.04 13.47
N ASN A 321 -24.34 1.72 13.98
CA ASN A 321 -23.95 1.92 15.37
C ASN A 321 -22.85 3.00 15.47
N SER A 322 -23.24 4.23 15.74
CA SER A 322 -22.34 5.38 15.84
C SER A 322 -21.32 5.26 16.98
N GLU A 323 -21.69 4.60 18.08
CA GLU A 323 -20.76 4.33 19.20
C GLU A 323 -19.65 3.37 18.79
N TRP A 324 -19.98 2.32 18.05
CA TRP A 324 -18.97 1.40 17.50
C TRP A 324 -18.05 2.12 16.52
N ILE A 325 -18.58 2.90 15.57
CA ILE A 325 -17.81 3.72 14.64
C ILE A 325 -16.84 4.63 15.40
N ARG A 326 -17.34 5.36 16.40
CA ARG A 326 -16.53 6.28 17.22
C ARG A 326 -15.40 5.56 17.94
N ARG A 327 -15.71 4.43 18.58
CA ARG A 327 -14.76 3.64 19.37
C ARG A 327 -13.69 3.01 18.47
N ALA A 328 -14.08 2.37 17.39
CA ALA A 328 -13.15 1.75 16.42
C ALA A 328 -12.19 2.79 15.82
N GLY A 329 -12.72 3.93 15.37
CA GLY A 329 -11.89 4.96 14.77
C GLY A 329 -10.94 5.64 15.76
N ARG A 330 -11.37 5.89 17.02
CA ARG A 330 -10.49 6.47 18.05
C ARG A 330 -9.35 5.53 18.43
N ILE A 331 -9.65 4.24 18.62
CA ILE A 331 -8.64 3.24 18.97
C ILE A 331 -7.65 3.07 17.81
N ALA A 332 -8.14 3.02 16.57
CA ALA A 332 -7.27 2.94 15.40
C ALA A 332 -6.33 4.16 15.29
N LEU A 333 -6.85 5.38 15.50
CA LEU A 333 -6.05 6.60 15.53
C LEU A 333 -5.00 6.57 16.64
N ALA A 334 -5.39 6.17 17.86
CA ALA A 334 -4.46 6.10 18.99
C ALA A 334 -3.32 5.08 18.73
N VAL A 335 -3.64 3.90 18.21
CA VAL A 335 -2.64 2.85 17.92
C VAL A 335 -1.76 3.25 16.74
N GLY A 336 -2.34 3.81 15.67
CA GLY A 336 -1.60 4.25 14.48
C GLY A 336 -0.67 5.41 14.80
N THR A 337 -1.16 6.43 15.49
CA THR A 337 -0.33 7.58 15.93
C THR A 337 0.74 7.14 16.94
N GLY A 338 0.39 6.26 17.88
CA GLY A 338 1.34 5.71 18.85
C GLY A 338 2.47 4.92 18.20
N SER A 339 2.19 4.11 17.18
CA SER A 339 3.21 3.40 16.43
C SER A 339 4.17 4.35 15.71
N MET A 340 3.64 5.45 15.14
CA MET A 340 4.43 6.47 14.48
C MET A 340 5.23 7.34 15.47
N ALA A 341 4.72 7.56 16.66
CA ALA A 341 5.46 8.24 17.73
C ALA A 341 6.71 7.43 18.13
N ILE A 342 6.59 6.10 18.24
CA ILE A 342 7.74 5.21 18.49
C ILE A 342 8.75 5.32 17.33
N SER A 343 8.30 5.27 16.09
CA SER A 343 9.13 5.43 14.89
C SER A 343 9.86 6.78 14.88
N ALA A 344 9.14 7.87 15.13
CA ALA A 344 9.69 9.23 15.18
C ALA A 344 10.74 9.36 16.28
N LEU A 345 10.47 8.82 17.46
CA LEU A 345 11.41 8.80 18.57
C LEU A 345 12.68 8.03 18.21
N THR A 346 12.55 6.89 17.54
CA THR A 346 13.71 6.10 17.07
C THR A 346 14.55 6.90 16.07
N MET A 347 13.91 7.62 15.13
CA MET A 347 14.60 8.46 14.16
C MET A 347 15.33 9.65 14.82
N TRP A 348 14.83 10.20 15.93
CA TRP A 348 15.49 11.28 16.65
C TRP A 348 16.60 10.78 17.58
N VAL A 349 16.39 9.67 18.28
CA VAL A 349 17.35 9.16 19.29
C VAL A 349 18.52 8.42 18.63
N ALA A 350 18.25 7.66 17.57
CA ALA A 350 19.24 6.78 16.95
C ALA A 350 19.36 6.94 15.42
N PRO A 351 19.42 8.18 14.85
CA PRO A 351 19.43 8.36 13.41
C PRO A 351 20.64 7.72 12.74
N ARG A 352 21.83 7.82 13.36
CA ARG A 352 23.06 7.22 12.83
C ARG A 352 23.00 5.70 12.79
N LEU A 353 22.38 5.05 13.77
CA LEU A 353 22.15 3.61 13.79
C LEU A 353 21.24 3.17 12.63
N LEU A 354 20.20 3.93 12.34
CA LEU A 354 19.32 3.65 11.21
C LEU A 354 20.05 3.82 9.86
N VAL A 355 20.84 4.88 9.73
CA VAL A 355 21.65 5.15 8.51
C VAL A 355 22.75 4.10 8.32
N SER A 356 23.32 3.55 9.41
CA SER A 356 24.37 2.52 9.34
C SER A 356 23.91 1.21 8.68
N ALA A 357 22.61 0.96 8.63
CA ALA A 357 22.05 -0.18 7.88
C ALA A 357 22.18 -0.03 6.35
N TYR A 358 22.42 1.19 5.87
CA TYR A 358 22.50 1.53 4.44
C TYR A 358 23.88 2.00 4.00
N LEU A 359 24.61 2.68 4.89
CA LEU A 359 25.90 3.32 4.59
C LEU A 359 26.94 2.96 5.64
N ASP A 360 28.16 2.67 5.19
CA ASP A 360 29.29 2.50 6.08
C ASP A 360 29.68 3.86 6.69
N LEU A 361 29.46 4.00 7.99
CA LEU A 361 29.76 5.20 8.75
C LEU A 361 31.29 5.45 8.94
N GLY A 362 32.10 4.41 8.78
CA GLY A 362 33.55 4.48 8.88
C GLY A 362 34.22 5.03 7.63
N ASN A 363 33.52 5.06 6.50
CA ASN A 363 34.05 5.54 5.23
C ASN A 363 33.91 7.07 5.13
N PRO A 364 35.02 7.86 5.08
CA PRO A 364 35.00 9.32 4.96
C PRO A 364 34.21 9.83 3.74
N LEU A 365 34.15 9.06 2.66
CA LEU A 365 33.43 9.44 1.45
C LEU A 365 31.89 9.48 1.66
N ASN A 366 31.40 8.73 2.63
CA ASN A 366 29.97 8.70 2.98
C ASN A 366 29.58 9.82 3.96
N ALA A 367 30.53 10.45 4.64
CA ALA A 367 30.26 11.44 5.69
C ALA A 367 29.31 12.56 5.29
N PRO A 368 29.38 13.18 4.07
CA PRO A 368 28.43 14.20 3.66
C PRO A 368 27.02 13.64 3.49
N VAL A 369 26.87 12.43 2.93
CA VAL A 369 25.56 11.78 2.71
C VAL A 369 24.95 11.37 4.05
N VAL A 370 25.77 10.85 4.99
CA VAL A 370 25.33 10.50 6.35
C VAL A 370 24.80 11.74 7.08
N HIS A 371 25.51 12.87 7.01
CA HIS A 371 25.07 14.11 7.64
C HIS A 371 23.72 14.59 7.08
N LEU A 372 23.57 14.58 5.77
CA LEU A 372 22.29 14.93 5.11
C LEU A 372 21.17 13.97 5.49
N ALA A 373 21.43 12.66 5.47
CA ALA A 373 20.45 11.63 5.83
C ALA A 373 19.95 11.79 7.27
N VAL A 374 20.85 12.08 8.22
CA VAL A 374 20.50 12.37 9.62
C VAL A 374 19.62 13.62 9.72
N SER A 375 19.95 14.68 8.97
CA SER A 375 19.13 15.91 8.92
C SER A 375 17.75 15.66 8.33
N TYR A 376 17.67 14.85 7.27
CA TYR A 376 16.37 14.47 6.67
C TYR A 376 15.54 13.59 7.59
N LEU A 377 16.17 12.66 8.33
CA LEU A 377 15.48 11.84 9.33
C LEU A 377 14.89 12.67 10.48
N ALA A 378 15.53 13.78 10.85
CA ALA A 378 14.98 14.67 11.88
C ALA A 378 13.64 15.27 11.45
N VAL A 379 13.50 15.68 10.19
CA VAL A 379 12.24 16.17 9.62
C VAL A 379 11.29 15.01 9.32
N ALA A 380 11.81 13.88 8.82
CA ALA A 380 11.03 12.68 8.57
C ALA A 380 10.34 12.14 9.83
N ALA A 381 10.93 12.32 11.01
CA ALA A 381 10.29 11.97 12.29
C ALA A 381 8.99 12.76 12.54
N VAL A 382 9.01 14.08 12.27
CA VAL A 382 7.77 14.89 12.34
C VAL A 382 6.79 14.48 11.26
N PHE A 383 7.26 14.29 10.03
CA PHE A 383 6.49 13.79 8.90
C PHE A 383 5.76 12.49 9.25
N GLN A 384 6.43 11.52 9.87
CA GLN A 384 5.86 10.23 10.28
C GLN A 384 4.68 10.36 11.23
N LEU A 385 4.75 11.27 12.23
CA LEU A 385 3.63 11.50 13.15
C LEU A 385 2.37 11.94 12.41
N VAL A 386 2.55 12.88 11.50
CA VAL A 386 1.47 13.45 10.71
C VAL A 386 0.92 12.41 9.72
N ASP A 387 1.79 11.63 9.09
CA ASP A 387 1.44 10.59 8.13
C ASP A 387 0.63 9.47 8.80
N GLY A 388 0.99 9.04 10.00
CA GLY A 388 0.20 8.08 10.78
C GLY A 388 -1.21 8.54 11.06
N ILE A 389 -1.40 9.82 11.41
CA ILE A 389 -2.73 10.40 11.61
C ILE A 389 -3.49 10.42 10.29
N GLN A 390 -2.88 10.88 9.23
CA GLN A 390 -3.47 11.04 7.91
C GLN A 390 -3.97 9.70 7.36
N VAL A 391 -3.14 8.65 7.34
CA VAL A 391 -3.48 7.36 6.75
C VAL A 391 -4.61 6.67 7.51
N VAL A 392 -4.64 6.77 8.85
CA VAL A 392 -5.70 6.18 9.67
C VAL A 392 -6.98 6.99 9.58
N ALA A 393 -6.93 8.33 9.56
CA ALA A 393 -8.10 9.18 9.37
C ALA A 393 -8.76 8.92 7.99
N ALA A 394 -7.95 8.82 6.93
CA ALA A 394 -8.43 8.45 5.60
C ALA A 394 -9.07 7.05 5.59
N ALA A 395 -8.49 6.09 6.31
CA ALA A 395 -9.02 4.73 6.44
C ALA A 395 -10.35 4.69 7.19
N ASN A 396 -10.51 5.48 8.24
CA ASN A 396 -11.76 5.63 8.97
C ASN A 396 -12.86 6.19 8.07
N LEU A 397 -12.55 7.23 7.28
CA LEU A 397 -13.50 7.80 6.31
C LEU A 397 -13.84 6.82 5.19
N ARG A 398 -12.86 6.03 4.70
CA ARG A 398 -13.11 4.91 3.76
C ARG A 398 -14.07 3.88 4.35
N GLY A 399 -13.95 3.57 5.65
CA GLY A 399 -14.88 2.70 6.36
C GLY A 399 -16.32 3.22 6.34
N LEU A 400 -16.52 4.54 6.35
CA LEU A 400 -17.80 5.21 6.15
C LEU A 400 -18.21 5.36 4.67
N GLN A 401 -17.46 4.78 3.75
CA GLN A 401 -17.65 4.93 2.29
C GLN A 401 -17.50 6.36 1.78
N ASP A 402 -16.83 7.22 2.54
CA ASP A 402 -16.50 8.58 2.14
C ASP A 402 -15.07 8.61 1.57
N THR A 403 -14.96 8.68 0.26
CA THR A 403 -13.68 8.61 -0.46
C THR A 403 -13.40 9.84 -1.31
N ARG A 404 -14.44 10.56 -1.78
CA ARG A 404 -14.29 11.69 -2.69
C ARG A 404 -13.68 12.92 -2.04
N VAL A 405 -14.21 13.31 -0.87
CA VAL A 405 -13.67 14.48 -0.18
C VAL A 405 -12.27 14.24 0.35
N PRO A 406 -11.95 13.09 0.97
CA PRO A 406 -10.57 12.74 1.29
C PRO A 406 -9.61 12.82 0.11
N MET A 407 -10.01 12.38 -1.09
CA MET A 407 -9.20 12.50 -2.30
C MET A 407 -8.91 13.98 -2.64
N LEU A 408 -9.94 14.85 -2.65
CA LEU A 408 -9.76 16.26 -2.97
C LEU A 408 -8.85 16.96 -1.95
N VAL A 409 -9.01 16.63 -0.68
CA VAL A 409 -8.15 17.13 0.41
C VAL A 409 -6.71 16.68 0.21
N ALA A 410 -6.49 15.40 -0.15
CA ALA A 410 -5.18 14.87 -0.41
C ALA A 410 -4.52 15.53 -1.63
N LEU A 411 -5.23 15.66 -2.76
CA LEU A 411 -4.73 16.34 -3.96
C LEU A 411 -4.31 17.78 -3.65
N PHE A 412 -5.16 18.53 -2.95
CA PHE A 412 -4.84 19.89 -2.55
C PHE A 412 -3.63 19.95 -1.61
N GLY A 413 -3.63 19.16 -0.55
CA GLY A 413 -2.57 19.18 0.45
C GLY A 413 -1.23 18.69 -0.09
N TYR A 414 -1.23 17.64 -0.92
CA TYR A 414 0.02 17.11 -1.48
C TYR A 414 0.62 18.03 -2.55
N TRP A 415 -0.17 18.47 -3.52
CA TRP A 415 0.34 19.16 -4.68
C TRP A 415 0.41 20.68 -4.51
N VAL A 416 -0.62 21.29 -3.94
CA VAL A 416 -0.64 22.75 -3.77
C VAL A 416 0.21 23.13 -2.55
N VAL A 417 -0.08 22.58 -1.39
CA VAL A 417 0.63 22.94 -0.16
C VAL A 417 1.99 22.23 -0.10
N GLY A 418 2.02 20.90 -0.19
CA GLY A 418 3.24 20.10 0.00
C GLY A 418 4.29 20.37 -1.05
N PHE A 419 3.97 20.13 -2.32
CA PHE A 419 4.91 20.30 -3.43
C PHE A 419 5.25 21.79 -3.66
N GLY A 420 4.26 22.69 -3.55
CA GLY A 420 4.50 24.13 -3.62
C GLY A 420 5.47 24.63 -2.54
N THR A 421 5.25 24.24 -1.29
CA THR A 421 6.14 24.59 -0.18
C THR A 421 7.52 23.94 -0.34
N ALA A 422 7.60 22.70 -0.82
CA ALA A 422 8.87 22.00 -1.08
C ALA A 422 9.73 22.76 -2.12
N ILE A 423 9.12 23.25 -3.20
CA ILE A 423 9.82 24.07 -4.20
C ILE A 423 10.32 25.38 -3.57
N VAL A 424 9.46 26.08 -2.83
CA VAL A 424 9.83 27.37 -2.24
C VAL A 424 10.95 27.19 -1.22
N LEU A 425 10.79 26.26 -0.26
CA LEU A 425 11.80 26.05 0.78
C LEU A 425 13.08 25.40 0.25
N GLY A 426 12.97 24.52 -0.75
CA GLY A 426 14.12 23.83 -1.33
C GLY A 426 15.00 24.73 -2.22
N PHE A 427 14.42 25.67 -2.96
CA PHE A 427 15.14 26.45 -3.97
C PHE A 427 15.22 27.96 -3.69
N ARG A 428 14.37 28.50 -2.80
CA ARG A 428 14.38 29.93 -2.45
C ARG A 428 14.95 30.19 -1.05
N THR A 429 15.33 29.15 -0.30
CA THR A 429 15.92 29.26 1.04
C THR A 429 17.20 28.41 1.14
N PRO A 430 18.07 28.65 2.12
CA PRO A 430 19.28 27.86 2.32
C PRO A 430 19.01 26.44 2.85
N LEU A 431 17.74 26.04 3.02
CA LEU A 431 17.35 24.75 3.58
C LEU A 431 17.57 23.58 2.61
N ALA A 432 17.59 23.85 1.30
CA ALA A 432 17.80 22.84 0.25
C ALA A 432 16.95 21.56 0.46
N GLY A 433 17.57 20.39 0.56
CA GLY A 433 16.84 19.12 0.75
C GLY A 433 16.03 19.02 2.05
N VAL A 434 16.46 19.66 3.12
CA VAL A 434 15.67 19.78 4.38
C VAL A 434 14.38 20.55 4.11
N GLY A 435 14.45 21.63 3.31
CA GLY A 435 13.27 22.40 2.88
C GLY A 435 12.27 21.59 2.07
N ILE A 436 12.74 20.68 1.22
CA ILE A 436 11.88 19.75 0.49
C ILE A 436 11.12 18.83 1.45
N TRP A 437 11.81 18.22 2.43
CA TRP A 437 11.17 17.39 3.47
C TRP A 437 10.17 18.17 4.32
N MET A 438 10.50 19.42 4.68
CA MET A 438 9.57 20.30 5.40
C MET A 438 8.31 20.60 4.58
N GLY A 439 8.47 20.80 3.27
CA GLY A 439 7.34 20.96 2.36
C GLY A 439 6.42 19.75 2.32
N LEU A 440 7.00 18.54 2.21
CA LEU A 440 6.23 17.30 2.28
C LEU A 440 5.46 17.18 3.61
N ALA A 441 6.14 17.46 4.72
CA ALA A 441 5.54 17.44 6.06
C ALA A 441 4.40 18.46 6.19
N ALA A 442 4.55 19.67 5.66
CA ALA A 442 3.52 20.70 5.66
C ALA A 442 2.27 20.28 4.85
N GLY A 443 2.48 19.66 3.68
CA GLY A 443 1.39 19.12 2.87
C GLY A 443 0.58 18.08 3.62
N LEU A 444 1.25 17.09 4.22
CA LEU A 444 0.60 16.04 5.01
C LEU A 444 -0.07 16.59 6.27
N LEU A 445 0.51 17.61 6.90
CA LEU A 445 -0.10 18.28 8.06
C LEU A 445 -1.46 18.87 7.71
N VAL A 446 -1.56 19.59 6.59
CA VAL A 446 -2.82 20.14 6.12
C VAL A 446 -3.83 19.05 5.83
N VAL A 447 -3.41 17.97 5.14
CA VAL A 447 -4.28 16.81 4.89
C VAL A 447 -4.76 16.19 6.19
N SER A 448 -3.87 15.97 7.16
CA SER A 448 -4.22 15.41 8.47
C SER A 448 -5.24 16.25 9.21
N ILE A 449 -5.03 17.57 9.27
CA ILE A 449 -5.95 18.49 9.96
C ILE A 449 -7.34 18.43 9.31
N LEU A 450 -7.40 18.51 7.98
CA LEU A 450 -8.67 18.52 7.26
C LEU A 450 -9.40 17.16 7.34
N LEU A 451 -8.67 16.03 7.27
CA LEU A 451 -9.27 14.71 7.43
C LEU A 451 -9.74 14.46 8.87
N MET A 452 -8.97 14.90 9.88
CA MET A 452 -9.36 14.81 11.29
C MET A 452 -10.57 15.70 11.60
N TRP A 453 -10.62 16.91 11.04
CA TRP A 453 -11.80 17.76 11.14
C TRP A 453 -13.03 17.06 10.54
N ARG A 454 -12.91 16.51 9.34
CA ARG A 454 -13.99 15.79 8.67
C ARG A 454 -14.43 14.54 9.44
N TRP A 455 -13.48 13.79 9.99
CA TRP A 455 -13.77 12.64 10.85
C TRP A 455 -14.49 13.06 12.13
N SER A 456 -14.09 14.16 12.75
CA SER A 456 -14.71 14.69 13.96
C SER A 456 -16.13 15.22 13.70
N ALA A 457 -16.35 15.84 12.56
CA ALA A 457 -17.65 16.37 12.12
C ALA A 457 -18.58 15.33 11.46
N ARG A 458 -18.18 14.04 11.38
CA ARG A 458 -18.89 12.98 10.62
C ARG A 458 -20.37 12.86 10.91
N ASP A 459 -20.78 13.03 12.19
CA ASP A 459 -22.17 12.91 12.60
C ASP A 459 -22.98 14.15 12.12
N ARG A 460 -22.39 15.35 12.20
CA ARG A 460 -23.00 16.60 11.66
C ARG A 460 -23.10 16.59 10.14
N LEU A 461 -22.15 15.94 9.48
CA LEU A 461 -22.11 15.81 8.02
C LEU A 461 -22.97 14.64 7.49
N GLY A 462 -23.68 13.92 8.37
CA GLY A 462 -24.53 12.80 8.01
C GLY A 462 -23.77 11.59 7.45
N LEU A 463 -22.45 11.47 7.69
CA LEU A 463 -21.62 10.38 7.16
C LEU A 463 -21.88 9.05 7.88
N THR A 464 -22.47 9.07 9.07
CA THR A 464 -22.79 7.87 9.87
C THR A 464 -24.15 7.30 9.54
N ALA A 465 -25.00 8.02 8.81
CA ALA A 465 -26.27 7.52 8.30
C ALA A 465 -26.01 6.59 7.10
N ALA A 466 -26.13 5.29 7.29
CA ALA A 466 -26.01 4.32 6.21
C ALA A 466 -27.13 4.56 5.17
N ARG A 467 -26.73 4.90 3.95
CA ARG A 467 -27.60 5.07 2.78
C ARG A 467 -28.20 3.75 2.31
#